data_c061d2d6f687455234c5e12588cce0af
#
_entry.id   c061d2d6f687455234c5e12588cce0af
#
_cell.length_a   1.000
_cell.length_b   1.000
_cell.length_c   1.000
_cell.angle_alpha   90.00
_cell.angle_beta   90.00
_cell.angle_gamma   90.00
#
_symmetry.space_group_name_H-M   'P 1'
#
loop_
_entity.id
_entity.type
_entity.pdbx_description
1 polymer ?
#
loop_
_entity_poly.entity_id
_entity_poly.type
_entity_poly.pdbx_seq_one_letter_code
_entity_poly.pdbx_strand_id
1 'polypeptide(L)'
;MTSIRSRQQLGHALRAARKQLGLTQPQLALAAGVGVRFIVDLEAGKPTLRLENVLRVIDALGGEIHLSGLPSVASDDQREDDGHGT
;
A
#
# COMPACT_ATOMS: atom_id res chain seq x y z
N MET A 1 0.19 -12.90 10.67
CA MET A 1 -0.23 -11.90 9.66
C MET A 1 -1.15 -10.88 10.29
N THR A 2 -0.96 -9.62 9.98
CA THR A 2 -1.74 -8.54 10.57
C THR A 2 -2.88 -8.13 9.64
N SER A 3 -4.09 -8.07 10.19
CA SER A 3 -5.23 -7.58 9.42
C SER A 3 -5.23 -6.06 9.45
N ILE A 4 -5.42 -5.45 8.29
CA ILE A 4 -5.48 -4.00 8.15
C ILE A 4 -6.94 -3.61 7.94
N ARG A 5 -7.49 -2.86 8.89
CA ARG A 5 -8.90 -2.45 8.85
C ARG A 5 -9.10 -0.95 8.89
N SER A 6 -8.02 -0.20 8.95
CA SER A 6 -8.12 1.25 8.97
C SER A 6 -6.87 1.85 8.35
N ARG A 7 -6.99 3.13 7.98
CA ARG A 7 -5.84 3.83 7.43
C ARG A 7 -4.73 3.99 8.47
N GLN A 8 -5.11 4.08 9.75
CA GLN A 8 -4.13 4.16 10.83
C GLN A 8 -3.34 2.87 10.93
N GLN A 9 -4.02 1.72 10.84
CA GLN A 9 -3.33 0.44 10.88
C GLN A 9 -2.40 0.28 9.68
N LEU A 10 -2.83 0.73 8.51
CA LEU A 10 -1.99 0.68 7.32
C LEU A 10 -0.75 1.56 7.51
N GLY A 11 -0.95 2.78 7.99
CA GLY A 11 0.17 3.69 8.23
C GLY A 11 1.18 3.11 9.20
N HIS A 12 0.71 2.50 10.28
CA HIS A 12 1.57 1.85 11.26
C HIS A 12 2.36 0.69 10.64
N ALA A 13 1.70 -0.14 9.85
CA ALA A 13 2.34 -1.29 9.23
C ALA A 13 3.43 -0.85 8.26
N LEU A 14 3.16 0.17 7.46
CA LEU A 14 4.14 0.66 6.50
C LEU A 14 5.31 1.36 7.17
N ARG A 15 5.03 2.10 8.26
CA ARG A 15 6.10 2.72 9.03
C ARG A 15 7.01 1.65 9.66
N ALA A 16 6.41 0.61 10.21
CA ALA A 16 7.18 -0.48 10.80
C ALA A 16 8.06 -1.16 9.75
N ALA A 17 7.50 -1.41 8.57
CA ALA A 17 8.26 -2.02 7.47
C ALA A 17 9.42 -1.12 7.04
N ARG A 18 9.17 0.20 6.93
CA ARG A 18 10.23 1.14 6.57
C ARG A 18 11.38 1.08 7.58
N LYS A 19 11.03 1.10 8.86
CA LYS A 19 12.05 1.06 9.91
C LYS A 19 12.79 -0.26 9.93
N GLN A 20 12.10 -1.35 9.66
CA GLN A 20 12.71 -2.67 9.57
C GLN A 20 13.76 -2.71 8.47
N LEU A 21 13.54 -1.99 7.38
CA LEU A 21 14.49 -1.89 6.28
C LEU A 21 15.57 -0.83 6.51
N GLY A 22 15.51 -0.10 7.61
CA GLY A 22 16.50 0.92 7.92
C GLY A 22 16.38 2.18 7.07
N LEU A 23 15.19 2.44 6.51
CA LEU A 23 14.99 3.59 5.63
C LEU A 23 14.43 4.79 6.39
N THR A 24 14.89 5.98 6.03
CA THR A 24 14.26 7.22 6.46
C THR A 24 13.04 7.50 5.59
N GLN A 25 12.19 8.43 6.04
CA GLN A 25 11.05 8.84 5.21
C GLN A 25 11.49 9.40 3.85
N PRO A 26 12.49 10.28 3.78
CA PRO A 26 12.97 10.75 2.47
C PRO A 26 13.51 9.64 1.58
N GLN A 27 14.19 8.66 2.17
CA GLN A 27 14.72 7.54 1.39
C GLN A 27 13.59 6.70 0.79
N LEU A 28 12.55 6.43 1.59
CA LEU A 28 11.40 5.70 1.08
C LEU A 28 10.69 6.50 -0.01
N ALA A 29 10.52 7.79 0.20
CA ALA A 29 9.87 8.66 -0.78
C ALA A 29 10.60 8.59 -2.12
N LEU A 30 11.92 8.66 -2.09
CA LEU A 30 12.72 8.58 -3.30
C LEU A 30 12.55 7.23 -3.99
N ALA A 31 12.61 6.15 -3.22
CA ALA A 31 12.47 4.80 -3.78
C ALA A 31 11.09 4.57 -4.39
N ALA A 32 10.05 5.14 -3.78
CA ALA A 32 8.68 4.96 -4.24
C ALA A 32 8.28 5.95 -5.34
N GLY A 33 9.09 6.99 -5.56
CA GLY A 33 8.74 8.00 -6.55
C GLY A 33 7.62 8.91 -6.11
N VAL A 34 7.54 9.20 -4.80
CA VAL A 34 6.51 10.08 -4.24
C VAL A 34 7.20 11.17 -3.41
N GLY A 35 6.45 12.20 -3.06
CA GLY A 35 7.00 13.25 -2.19
C GLY A 35 7.12 12.78 -0.76
N VAL A 36 8.04 13.37 0.00
CA VAL A 36 8.25 13.01 1.39
C VAL A 36 6.99 13.32 2.22
N ARG A 37 6.28 14.39 1.88
CA ARG A 37 5.06 14.73 2.59
C ARG A 37 4.03 13.61 2.48
N PHE A 38 3.98 12.96 1.32
CA PHE A 38 3.07 11.83 1.15
C PHE A 38 3.41 10.72 2.15
N ILE A 39 4.69 10.42 2.35
CA ILE A 39 5.10 9.38 3.31
C ILE A 39 4.69 9.78 4.73
N VAL A 40 4.91 11.04 5.10
CA VAL A 40 4.52 11.52 6.43
C VAL A 40 3.01 11.34 6.65
N ASP A 41 2.21 11.76 5.67
CA ASP A 41 0.76 11.67 5.77
C ASP A 41 0.27 10.23 5.80
N LEU A 42 0.86 9.38 4.99
CA LEU A 42 0.52 7.96 4.93
C LEU A 42 0.78 7.29 6.28
N GLU A 43 1.96 7.52 6.85
CA GLU A 43 2.33 6.90 8.12
C GLU A 43 1.51 7.45 9.28
N ALA A 44 1.02 8.68 9.15
CA ALA A 44 0.15 9.28 10.15
C ALA A 44 -1.31 8.83 10.02
N GLY A 45 -1.63 8.07 8.99
CA GLY A 45 -2.99 7.58 8.78
C GLY A 45 -3.95 8.63 8.30
N LYS A 46 -3.47 9.64 7.56
CA LYS A 46 -4.35 10.68 7.05
C LYS A 46 -5.36 10.13 6.05
N PRO A 47 -6.56 10.70 6.02
CA PRO A 47 -7.54 10.33 4.99
C PRO A 47 -7.18 10.95 3.64
N THR A 48 -7.85 10.49 2.60
CA THR A 48 -7.78 11.12 1.28
C THR A 48 -6.39 11.06 0.66
N LEU A 49 -5.77 9.90 0.72
CA LEU A 49 -4.49 9.66 0.05
C LEU A 49 -4.74 9.01 -1.29
N ARG A 50 -3.88 9.32 -2.27
CA ARG A 50 -4.00 8.72 -3.58
C ARG A 50 -3.60 7.25 -3.52
N LEU A 51 -4.52 6.39 -3.91
CA LEU A 51 -4.28 4.95 -3.86
C LEU A 51 -3.07 4.55 -4.71
N GLU A 52 -2.92 5.15 -5.87
CA GLU A 52 -1.79 4.85 -6.73
C GLU A 52 -0.46 5.04 -5.99
N ASN A 53 -0.35 6.12 -5.23
CA ASN A 53 0.88 6.40 -4.50
C ASN A 53 1.05 5.46 -3.30
N VAL A 54 -0.06 5.07 -2.67
CA VAL A 54 -0.01 4.06 -1.60
C VAL A 54 0.57 2.76 -2.14
N LEU A 55 0.10 2.35 -3.32
CA LEU A 55 0.59 1.12 -3.95
C LEU A 55 2.07 1.21 -4.30
N ARG A 56 2.53 2.39 -4.74
CA ARG A 56 3.95 2.60 -5.04
C ARG A 56 4.80 2.43 -3.79
N VAL A 57 4.32 2.93 -2.65
CA VAL A 57 5.06 2.81 -1.39
C VAL A 57 5.13 1.36 -0.96
N ILE A 58 4.01 0.63 -1.05
CA ILE A 58 3.99 -0.77 -0.69
C ILE A 58 4.96 -1.57 -1.56
N ASP A 59 4.97 -1.29 -2.85
CA ASP A 59 5.88 -1.95 -3.78
C ASP A 59 7.35 -1.63 -3.44
N ALA A 60 7.65 -0.38 -3.12
CA ALA A 60 9.00 0.03 -2.76
C ALA A 60 9.49 -0.64 -1.49
N LEU A 61 8.57 -1.02 -0.61
CA LEU A 61 8.90 -1.74 0.62
C LEU A 61 9.01 -3.25 0.39
N GLY A 62 8.80 -3.71 -0.85
CA GLY A 62 8.84 -5.14 -1.16
C GLY A 62 7.59 -5.89 -0.80
N GLY A 63 6.51 -5.16 -0.53
CA GLY A 63 5.25 -5.77 -0.14
C GLY A 63 4.26 -5.90 -1.28
N GLU A 64 3.12 -6.46 -0.96
CA GLU A 64 2.02 -6.56 -1.91
C GLU A 64 0.72 -6.62 -1.13
N ILE A 65 -0.37 -6.29 -1.77
CA ILE A 65 -1.68 -6.30 -1.14
C ILE A 65 -2.41 -7.59 -1.48
N HIS A 66 -2.92 -8.23 -0.44
CA HIS A 66 -3.78 -9.41 -0.58
C HIS A 66 -5.11 -9.09 0.06
N LEU A 67 -6.19 -9.45 -0.61
CA LEU A 67 -7.53 -9.29 -0.08
C LEU A 67 -8.12 -10.66 0.18
N SER A 68 -8.64 -10.84 1.38
CA SER A 68 -9.28 -12.09 1.76
C SER A 68 -10.63 -11.79 2.40
N GLY A 69 -11.47 -12.80 2.48
CA GLY A 69 -12.78 -12.64 3.09
C GLY A 69 -13.82 -12.03 2.17
N LEU A 70 -13.47 -11.77 0.91
CA LEU A 70 -14.43 -11.24 -0.05
C LEU A 70 -15.23 -12.37 -0.68
N PRO A 71 -16.44 -12.05 -1.19
CA PRO A 71 -17.21 -13.08 -1.92
C PRO A 71 -16.40 -13.62 -3.09
N SER A 72 -16.43 -14.93 -3.27
CA SER A 72 -15.59 -15.57 -4.27
C SER A 72 -16.09 -15.39 -5.70
N VAL A 73 -17.28 -14.86 -5.89
CA VAL A 73 -17.81 -14.66 -7.24
C VAL A 73 -16.92 -13.76 -8.08
N ALA A 74 -16.13 -12.97 -7.45
CA ALA A 74 -15.27 -12.05 -8.16
C ALA A 74 -14.14 -12.74 -8.89
N SER A 75 -13.91 -13.95 -8.53
CA SER A 75 -12.79 -14.57 -9.16
C SER A 75 -13.04 -14.77 -10.63
N ASP A 76 -13.36 -14.56 -10.73
CA ASP A 76 -13.02 -14.68 -11.87
C ASP A 76 -12.55 -13.91 -12.78
N ASP A 77 -12.47 -13.73 -12.29
CA ASP A 77 -11.91 -13.25 -13.00
C ASP A 77 -11.21 -12.69 -13.46
N GLN A 78 -10.97 -12.74 -13.34
CA GLN A 78 -10.36 -12.44 -13.81
C GLN A 78 -9.89 -12.02 -14.60
N ARG A 79 -10.07 -12.23 -14.54
CA ARG A 79 -9.76 -12.03 -15.44
C ARG A 79 -9.66 -11.22 -16.16
N GLU A 80 -9.81 -11.05 -16.11
CA GLU A 80 -9.79 -10.70 -16.82
C GLU A 80 -9.55 -9.98 -17.39
N ASP A 81 -9.68 -9.95 -17.20
CA ASP A 81 -9.67 -9.59 -17.86
C ASP A 81 -9.33 -8.98 -18.39
N ASP A 82 -9.35 -8.92 -18.25
CA ASP A 82 -9.33 -8.66 -18.86
C ASP A 82 -9.18 -8.08 -19.42
N GLY A 83 -9.37 -8.11 -19.08
CA GLY A 83 -9.56 -7.93 -19.69
C GLY A 83 -9.44 -7.28 -20.02
N HIS A 84 -9.61 -7.33 -19.85
CA HIS A 84 -9.91 -7.22 -20.27
C HIS A 84 -9.97 -6.76 -20.67
N GLY A 85 -10.20 -6.87 -20.36
CA GLY A 85 -10.56 -6.85 -20.87
C GLY A 85 -10.61 -6.49 -21.15
N THR A 86 -10.69 -6.50 -21.00
CA THR A 86 -10.99 -6.57 -21.33
C THR A 86 -11.09 -6.45 -21.54
#